data_f40e4e55156331ebddc58d38286cfba4
#
_entry.id   f40e4e55156331ebddc58d38286cfba4
#
_cell.length_a   1.000
_cell.length_b   1.000
_cell.length_c   1.000
_cell.angle_alpha   90.00
_cell.angle_beta   90.00
_cell.angle_gamma   90.00
#
_symmetry.space_group_name_H-M   'P 1'
#
loop_
_entity.id
_entity.type
_entity.pdbx_description
1 polymer ?
#
loop_
_entity_poly.entity_id
_entity_poly.type
_entity_poly.pdbx_seq_one_letter_code
_entity_poly.pdbx_strand_id
1 'polypeptide(L)'
;MPVRLNYDLSCVRLRELGLLAHDNHPPMPERLPQYDDSEPLGFSIFRTLLDDALDLSDLTLPRTFFGRSQIDRVSFRNSDLHESNLCWNDFNGTDFSGADLGSSDMRASLFHNVLFVAANLDGADLRQSSFTECSFEEATMKHAILTRQQGAAMRLSETQRQHIDWRDEDGPEPGGG
;
A
#
# COMPACT_ATOMS: atom_id res chain seq x y z
N MET A 1 -12.39 18.64 -2.87
CA MET A 1 -11.80 17.32 -2.62
C MET A 1 -12.92 16.30 -2.61
N PRO A 2 -12.80 15.19 -3.31
CA PRO A 2 -13.75 14.11 -3.13
C PRO A 2 -13.76 13.69 -1.66
N VAL A 3 -14.94 13.43 -1.13
CA VAL A 3 -15.09 13.05 0.27
C VAL A 3 -14.87 11.55 0.35
N ARG A 4 -13.80 11.13 1.03
CA ARG A 4 -13.52 9.72 1.30
C ARG A 4 -14.69 9.07 2.03
N LEU A 5 -15.11 7.88 1.59
CA LEU A 5 -16.14 7.10 2.28
C LEU A 5 -15.62 6.66 3.65
N ASN A 6 -16.48 6.60 4.66
CA ASN A 6 -16.12 5.99 5.93
C ASN A 6 -15.93 4.47 5.77
N TYR A 7 -15.43 3.79 6.82
CA TYR A 7 -15.13 2.36 6.76
C TYR A 7 -16.36 1.50 6.41
N ASP A 8 -17.52 1.78 7.01
CA ASP A 8 -18.73 0.99 6.76
C ASP A 8 -19.20 1.12 5.31
N LEU A 9 -19.21 2.33 4.76
CA LEU A 9 -19.54 2.58 3.35
C LEU A 9 -18.48 2.00 2.41
N SER A 10 -17.21 2.00 2.82
CA SER A 10 -16.14 1.32 2.07
C SER A 10 -16.38 -0.18 1.99
N CYS A 11 -16.79 -0.82 3.08
CA CYS A 11 -17.20 -2.23 3.08
C CYS A 11 -18.43 -2.50 2.18
N VAL A 12 -19.40 -1.58 2.16
CA VAL A 12 -20.51 -1.66 1.20
C VAL A 12 -19.98 -1.66 -0.23
N ARG A 13 -19.09 -0.72 -0.55
CA ARG A 13 -18.49 -0.62 -1.89
C ARG A 13 -17.71 -1.88 -2.27
N LEU A 14 -16.95 -2.47 -1.35
CA LEU A 14 -16.24 -3.72 -1.60
C LEU A 14 -17.19 -4.89 -1.91
N ARG A 15 -18.36 -4.95 -1.25
CA ARG A 15 -19.38 -5.95 -1.56
C ARG A 15 -19.98 -5.75 -2.95
N GLU A 16 -20.28 -4.51 -3.33
CA GLU A 16 -20.77 -4.17 -4.68
C GLU A 16 -19.77 -4.58 -5.77
N LEU A 17 -18.48 -4.49 -5.48
CA LEU A 17 -17.39 -4.89 -6.37
C LEU A 17 -17.09 -6.41 -6.32
N GLY A 18 -17.80 -7.16 -5.47
CA GLY A 18 -17.57 -8.61 -5.31
C GLY A 18 -16.30 -8.98 -4.56
N LEU A 19 -15.68 -8.03 -3.87
CA LEU A 19 -14.43 -8.24 -3.10
C LEU A 19 -14.69 -8.67 -1.65
N LEU A 20 -15.91 -8.48 -1.15
CA LEU A 20 -16.39 -9.02 0.11
C LEU A 20 -17.66 -9.83 -0.14
N ALA A 21 -17.82 -10.92 0.61
CA ALA A 21 -19.07 -11.66 0.61
C ALA A 21 -20.23 -10.78 1.09
N HIS A 22 -21.44 -11.04 0.61
CA HIS A 22 -22.59 -10.18 0.83
C HIS A 22 -22.96 -10.04 2.32
N ASP A 23 -22.71 -11.05 3.10
CA ASP A 23 -22.96 -11.12 4.55
C ASP A 23 -21.71 -10.79 5.40
N ASN A 24 -20.56 -10.54 4.76
CA ASN A 24 -19.32 -10.23 5.46
C ASN A 24 -19.23 -8.71 5.74
N HIS A 25 -19.07 -8.37 7.01
CA HIS A 25 -18.77 -7.02 7.45
C HIS A 25 -17.62 -7.09 8.47
N PRO A 26 -16.36 -7.16 7.98
CA PRO A 26 -15.24 -7.29 8.87
C PRO A 26 -15.12 -6.04 9.76
N PRO A 27 -14.78 -6.19 11.04
CA PRO A 27 -14.51 -5.04 11.89
C PRO A 27 -13.24 -4.32 11.38
N MET A 28 -13.17 -3.01 11.60
CA MET A 28 -11.96 -2.27 11.31
C MET A 28 -10.82 -2.78 12.20
N PRO A 29 -9.67 -3.20 11.63
CA PRO A 29 -8.56 -3.72 12.43
C PRO A 29 -7.97 -2.67 13.35
N GLU A 30 -7.47 -3.08 14.52
CA GLU A 30 -6.89 -2.18 15.53
C GLU A 30 -5.37 -2.02 15.39
N ARG A 31 -4.70 -2.87 14.61
CA ARG A 31 -3.25 -2.85 14.40
C ARG A 31 -2.86 -3.22 12.98
N LEU A 32 -1.62 -2.89 12.60
CA LEU A 32 -1.04 -3.35 11.34
C LEU A 32 -1.06 -4.88 11.29
N PRO A 33 -1.68 -5.49 10.24
CA PRO A 33 -1.70 -6.93 10.08
C PRO A 33 -0.29 -7.50 9.88
N GLN A 34 0.04 -8.58 10.58
CA GLN A 34 1.30 -9.27 10.35
C GLN A 34 1.11 -10.35 9.28
N TYR A 35 2.18 -10.67 8.57
CA TYR A 35 2.14 -11.63 7.47
C TYR A 35 1.71 -13.05 7.91
N ASP A 36 2.02 -13.41 9.14
CA ASP A 36 1.74 -14.69 9.78
C ASP A 36 0.47 -14.70 10.65
N ASP A 37 -0.32 -13.62 10.64
CA ASP A 37 -1.61 -13.61 11.32
C ASP A 37 -2.50 -14.75 10.77
N SER A 38 -2.98 -15.62 11.65
CA SER A 38 -3.78 -16.78 11.28
C SER A 38 -5.18 -16.41 10.81
N GLU A 39 -5.67 -15.25 11.21
CA GLU A 39 -6.96 -14.70 10.81
C GLU A 39 -6.77 -13.29 10.25
N PRO A 40 -7.18 -13.05 9.00
CA PRO A 40 -7.15 -11.71 8.45
C PRO A 40 -8.12 -10.82 9.23
N LEU A 41 -7.58 -9.76 9.79
CA LEU A 41 -8.35 -8.70 10.43
C LEU A 41 -8.77 -7.71 9.35
N GLY A 42 -10.07 -7.52 9.16
CA GLY A 42 -10.60 -6.58 8.19
C GLY A 42 -10.57 -7.08 6.74
N PHE A 43 -10.54 -6.14 5.81
CA PHE A 43 -10.43 -6.46 4.39
C PHE A 43 -9.05 -7.04 4.07
N SER A 44 -9.02 -8.17 3.40
CA SER A 44 -7.76 -8.81 3.03
C SER A 44 -7.83 -9.46 1.67
N ILE A 45 -6.69 -9.45 0.96
CA ILE A 45 -6.50 -10.10 -0.34
C ILE A 45 -5.24 -10.95 -0.25
N PHE A 46 -5.36 -12.21 -0.62
CA PHE A 46 -4.23 -13.13 -0.63
C PHE A 46 -4.25 -14.02 -1.86
N ARG A 47 -3.12 -14.09 -2.58
CA ARG A 47 -2.96 -14.88 -3.80
C ARG A 47 -4.06 -14.61 -4.83
N THR A 48 -4.38 -13.33 -5.02
CA THR A 48 -5.48 -12.89 -5.87
C THR A 48 -4.95 -12.04 -7.02
N LEU A 49 -5.60 -12.10 -8.16
CA LEU A 49 -5.43 -11.14 -9.24
C LEU A 49 -6.53 -10.08 -9.14
N LEU A 50 -6.13 -8.83 -8.96
CA LEU A 50 -6.99 -7.67 -9.17
C LEU A 50 -6.57 -6.99 -10.46
N ASP A 51 -7.51 -6.66 -11.32
CA ASP A 51 -7.26 -6.09 -12.64
C ASP A 51 -7.89 -4.71 -12.86
N ASP A 52 -7.72 -4.18 -14.06
CA ASP A 52 -8.02 -2.82 -14.50
C ASP A 52 -9.50 -2.40 -14.49
N ALA A 53 -10.39 -3.26 -14.09
CA ALA A 53 -11.80 -2.90 -13.91
C ALA A 53 -12.09 -2.32 -12.51
N LEU A 54 -11.13 -2.38 -11.58
CA LEU A 54 -11.36 -2.03 -10.18
C LEU A 54 -11.00 -0.58 -9.86
N ASP A 55 -12.01 0.14 -9.37
CA ASP A 55 -11.85 1.46 -8.77
C ASP A 55 -12.11 1.38 -7.25
N LEU A 56 -11.01 1.42 -6.50
CA LEU A 56 -10.98 1.43 -5.03
C LEU A 56 -10.59 2.83 -4.49
N SER A 57 -10.88 3.87 -5.28
CA SER A 57 -10.60 5.25 -4.89
C SER A 57 -11.53 5.73 -3.79
N ASP A 58 -11.05 6.68 -2.99
CA ASP A 58 -11.80 7.38 -1.95
C ASP A 58 -12.37 6.44 -0.86
N LEU A 59 -11.77 5.28 -0.64
CA LEU A 59 -12.16 4.33 0.39
C LEU A 59 -11.35 4.52 1.69
N THR A 60 -11.96 4.20 2.83
CA THR A 60 -11.28 4.08 4.11
C THR A 60 -11.09 2.60 4.43
N LEU A 61 -9.87 2.12 4.23
CA LEU A 61 -9.48 0.71 4.39
C LEU A 61 -8.14 0.62 5.14
N PRO A 62 -8.00 1.24 6.32
CA PRO A 62 -6.76 1.16 7.07
C PRO A 62 -6.51 -0.27 7.53
N ARG A 63 -5.23 -0.60 7.73
CA ARG A 63 -4.80 -1.90 8.22
C ARG A 63 -5.31 -3.07 7.38
N THR A 64 -5.38 -2.85 6.07
CA THR A 64 -5.67 -3.88 5.07
C THR A 64 -4.47 -4.83 4.94
N PHE A 65 -4.74 -6.08 4.61
CA PHE A 65 -3.72 -7.05 4.25
C PHE A 65 -3.80 -7.44 2.78
N PHE A 66 -2.77 -7.12 2.00
CA PHE A 66 -2.57 -7.64 0.65
C PHE A 66 -1.28 -8.46 0.63
N GLY A 67 -1.38 -9.75 0.32
CA GLY A 67 -0.22 -10.62 0.28
C GLY A 67 -0.18 -11.54 -0.93
N ARG A 68 0.98 -11.64 -1.57
CA ARG A 68 1.25 -12.52 -2.73
C ARG A 68 0.23 -12.36 -3.86
N SER A 69 -0.22 -11.13 -4.09
CA SER A 69 -1.24 -10.79 -5.08
C SER A 69 -0.65 -10.00 -6.22
N GLN A 70 -1.29 -10.11 -7.38
CA GLN A 70 -1.00 -9.30 -8.55
C GLN A 70 -2.09 -8.24 -8.69
N ILE A 71 -1.69 -6.98 -8.82
CA ILE A 71 -2.60 -5.83 -8.79
C ILE A 71 -2.30 -4.96 -10.00
N ASP A 72 -3.09 -5.14 -11.06
CA ASP A 72 -2.87 -4.53 -12.36
C ASP A 72 -3.87 -3.39 -12.60
N ARG A 73 -3.37 -2.17 -12.77
CA ARG A 73 -4.13 -0.97 -13.15
C ARG A 73 -5.35 -0.68 -12.26
N VAL A 74 -5.24 -1.01 -10.98
CA VAL A 74 -6.25 -0.71 -9.95
C VAL A 74 -6.04 0.72 -9.44
N SER A 75 -7.12 1.45 -9.21
CA SER A 75 -7.07 2.78 -8.62
C SER A 75 -7.33 2.73 -7.11
N PHE A 76 -6.39 3.26 -6.32
CA PHE A 76 -6.51 3.52 -4.88
C PHE A 76 -6.40 5.03 -4.59
N ARG A 77 -6.74 5.87 -5.57
CA ARG A 77 -6.62 7.32 -5.42
C ARG A 77 -7.35 7.82 -4.17
N ASN A 78 -6.68 8.66 -3.39
CA ASN A 78 -7.22 9.28 -2.17
C ASN A 78 -7.72 8.29 -1.11
N SER A 79 -7.43 6.99 -1.22
CA SER A 79 -7.85 6.00 -0.23
C SER A 79 -6.98 6.05 1.01
N ASP A 80 -7.57 5.69 2.14
CA ASP A 80 -6.88 5.49 3.40
C ASP A 80 -6.47 4.00 3.51
N LEU A 81 -5.18 3.77 3.40
CA LEU A 81 -4.52 2.47 3.53
C LEU A 81 -3.42 2.52 4.61
N HIS A 82 -3.50 3.48 5.55
CA HIS A 82 -2.45 3.60 6.56
C HIS A 82 -2.31 2.33 7.40
N GLU A 83 -1.09 2.07 7.88
CA GLU A 83 -0.76 0.88 8.68
C GLU A 83 -1.18 -0.44 8.01
N SER A 84 -1.19 -0.50 6.67
CA SER A 84 -1.52 -1.71 5.93
C SER A 84 -0.29 -2.59 5.70
N ASN A 85 -0.51 -3.89 5.59
CA ASN A 85 0.52 -4.82 5.14
C ASN A 85 0.32 -5.11 3.64
N LEU A 86 1.26 -4.61 2.84
CA LEU A 86 1.26 -4.71 1.38
C LEU A 86 2.49 -5.47 0.88
N CYS A 87 3.02 -6.41 1.70
CA CYS A 87 4.22 -7.18 1.37
C CYS A 87 3.98 -8.26 0.31
N TRP A 88 5.02 -8.57 -0.47
CA TRP A 88 5.00 -9.66 -1.42
C TRP A 88 3.94 -9.52 -2.52
N ASN A 89 3.71 -8.31 -3.01
CA ASN A 89 2.78 -8.08 -4.10
C ASN A 89 3.48 -7.58 -5.37
N ASP A 90 2.85 -7.82 -6.51
CA ASP A 90 3.21 -7.23 -7.79
C ASP A 90 2.17 -6.15 -8.15
N PHE A 91 2.58 -4.89 -8.06
CA PHE A 91 1.77 -3.74 -8.48
C PHE A 91 2.23 -3.26 -9.86
N ASN A 92 1.33 -3.27 -10.82
CA ASN A 92 1.61 -2.83 -12.18
C ASN A 92 0.57 -1.80 -12.64
N GLY A 93 1.03 -0.59 -12.96
CA GLY A 93 0.15 0.50 -13.40
C GLY A 93 -0.88 0.95 -12.36
N THR A 94 -0.65 0.64 -11.10
CA THR A 94 -1.55 0.99 -9.99
C THR A 94 -1.43 2.47 -9.62
N ASP A 95 -2.54 3.11 -9.27
CA ASP A 95 -2.59 4.53 -8.93
C ASP A 95 -2.88 4.71 -7.43
N PHE A 96 -1.86 5.08 -6.65
CA PHE A 96 -1.95 5.49 -5.25
C PHE A 96 -1.91 7.01 -5.06
N SER A 97 -2.21 7.80 -6.10
CA SER A 97 -2.14 9.25 -5.98
C SER A 97 -3.05 9.78 -4.88
N GLY A 98 -2.49 10.58 -3.97
CA GLY A 98 -3.20 11.12 -2.81
C GLY A 98 -3.60 10.09 -1.74
N ALA A 99 -3.21 8.82 -1.89
CA ALA A 99 -3.51 7.79 -0.89
C ALA A 99 -2.71 8.00 0.39
N ASP A 100 -3.28 7.60 1.52
CA ASP A 100 -2.58 7.50 2.78
C ASP A 100 -2.03 6.09 2.95
N LEU A 101 -0.71 5.94 2.83
CA LEU A 101 0.07 4.72 3.01
C LEU A 101 1.01 4.85 4.23
N GLY A 102 0.73 5.81 5.10
CA GLY A 102 1.55 6.08 6.28
C GLY A 102 1.73 4.84 7.15
N SER A 103 2.96 4.61 7.60
CA SER A 103 3.34 3.49 8.47
C SER A 103 2.97 2.10 7.92
N SER A 104 2.78 1.96 6.61
CA SER A 104 2.50 0.67 5.97
C SER A 104 3.77 -0.15 5.77
N ASP A 105 3.64 -1.47 5.86
CA ASP A 105 4.70 -2.40 5.48
C ASP A 105 4.55 -2.78 4.01
N MET A 106 5.44 -2.27 3.17
CA MET A 106 5.42 -2.44 1.72
C MET A 106 6.64 -3.23 1.22
N ARG A 107 7.29 -3.98 2.11
CA ARG A 107 8.53 -4.72 1.79
C ARG A 107 8.32 -5.85 0.78
N ALA A 108 9.40 -6.21 0.11
CA ALA A 108 9.46 -7.36 -0.80
C ALA A 108 8.39 -7.35 -1.91
N SER A 109 7.98 -6.17 -2.35
CA SER A 109 6.99 -5.98 -3.41
C SER A 109 7.61 -5.38 -4.67
N LEU A 110 6.99 -5.64 -5.82
CA LEU A 110 7.39 -5.08 -7.10
C LEU A 110 6.41 -3.97 -7.49
N PHE A 111 6.95 -2.80 -7.77
CA PHE A 111 6.18 -1.65 -8.24
C PHE A 111 6.65 -1.26 -9.62
N HIS A 112 5.82 -1.45 -10.64
CA HIS A 112 6.09 -1.09 -12.02
C HIS A 112 5.04 -0.11 -12.53
N ASN A 113 5.49 1.05 -13.03
CA ASN A 113 4.61 2.11 -13.54
C ASN A 113 3.52 2.52 -12.54
N VAL A 114 3.89 2.67 -11.26
CA VAL A 114 2.97 3.00 -10.16
C VAL A 114 3.06 4.49 -9.84
N LEU A 115 1.90 5.10 -9.59
CA LEU A 115 1.78 6.50 -9.23
C LEU A 115 1.61 6.64 -7.71
N PHE A 116 2.57 7.31 -7.07
CA PHE A 116 2.48 7.75 -5.67
C PHE A 116 2.40 9.28 -5.57
N VAL A 117 1.83 9.94 -6.59
CA VAL A 117 1.76 11.40 -6.67
C VAL A 117 0.97 11.96 -5.49
N ALA A 118 1.58 12.84 -4.71
CA ALA A 118 0.99 13.42 -3.50
C ALA A 118 0.51 12.38 -2.46
N ALA A 119 1.01 11.13 -2.51
CA ALA A 119 0.70 10.12 -1.50
C ALA A 119 1.42 10.41 -0.18
N ASN A 120 0.83 10.00 0.92
CA ASN A 120 1.50 9.95 2.22
C ASN A 120 2.21 8.60 2.39
N LEU A 121 3.55 8.62 2.43
CA LEU A 121 4.40 7.46 2.70
C LEU A 121 5.21 7.66 4.00
N ASP A 122 4.77 8.55 4.89
CA ASP A 122 5.47 8.83 6.14
C ASP A 122 5.53 7.57 7.01
N GLY A 123 6.72 7.18 7.41
CA GLY A 123 6.96 5.98 8.21
C GLY A 123 6.77 4.64 7.49
N ALA A 124 6.49 4.63 6.19
CA ALA A 124 6.34 3.38 5.43
C ALA A 124 7.67 2.63 5.30
N ASP A 125 7.64 1.31 5.42
CA ASP A 125 8.80 0.46 5.18
C ASP A 125 8.79 -0.06 3.75
N LEU A 126 9.72 0.41 2.93
CA LEU A 126 9.82 0.13 1.50
C LEU A 126 11.01 -0.79 1.16
N ARG A 127 11.72 -1.29 2.16
CA ARG A 127 12.91 -2.13 1.93
C ARG A 127 12.59 -3.39 1.14
N GLN A 128 13.58 -3.95 0.48
CA GLN A 128 13.46 -5.17 -0.35
C GLN A 128 12.51 -5.05 -1.55
N SER A 129 11.90 -3.89 -1.74
CA SER A 129 11.01 -3.63 -2.87
C SER A 129 11.75 -2.99 -4.03
N SER A 130 11.27 -3.22 -5.24
CA SER A 130 11.79 -2.57 -6.44
C SER A 130 10.78 -1.60 -7.03
N PHE A 131 11.30 -0.49 -7.55
CA PHE A 131 10.50 0.60 -8.14
C PHE A 131 10.99 0.89 -9.54
N THR A 132 10.19 0.55 -10.55
CA THR A 132 10.50 0.78 -11.96
C THR A 132 9.45 1.70 -12.56
N GLU A 133 9.87 2.81 -13.16
CA GLU A 133 8.97 3.80 -13.78
C GLU A 133 7.90 4.36 -12.84
N CYS A 134 8.18 4.42 -11.53
CA CYS A 134 7.26 4.96 -10.53
C CYS A 134 7.44 6.47 -10.36
N SER A 135 6.34 7.18 -10.04
CA SER A 135 6.35 8.60 -9.71
C SER A 135 6.08 8.82 -8.23
N PHE A 136 6.96 9.58 -7.57
CA PHE A 136 6.84 10.03 -6.17
C PHE A 136 6.68 11.54 -6.08
N GLU A 137 6.21 12.18 -7.16
CA GLU A 137 6.03 13.63 -7.20
C GLU A 137 5.09 14.09 -6.07
N GLU A 138 5.53 15.08 -5.29
CA GLU A 138 4.81 15.62 -4.14
C GLU A 138 4.49 14.62 -3.01
N ALA A 139 4.92 13.36 -3.10
CA ALA A 139 4.73 12.40 -2.01
C ALA A 139 5.50 12.82 -0.75
N THR A 140 4.88 12.66 0.42
CA THR A 140 5.59 12.80 1.69
C THR A 140 6.26 11.49 2.06
N MET A 141 7.49 11.55 2.59
CA MET A 141 8.31 10.37 2.90
C MET A 141 9.06 10.55 4.22
N LYS A 142 8.50 11.29 5.16
CA LYS A 142 9.13 11.53 6.46
C LYS A 142 9.25 10.22 7.23
N HIS A 143 10.49 9.86 7.58
CA HIS A 143 10.81 8.58 8.25
C HIS A 143 10.41 7.32 7.46
N ALA A 144 10.14 7.43 6.15
CA ALA A 144 10.07 6.26 5.30
C ALA A 144 11.41 5.51 5.31
N ILE A 145 11.38 4.19 5.28
CA ILE A 145 12.60 3.36 5.39
C ILE A 145 12.95 2.79 4.02
N LEU A 146 14.14 3.12 3.53
CA LEU A 146 14.70 2.70 2.25
C LEU A 146 16.18 2.37 2.38
N THR A 147 16.69 1.53 1.50
CA THR A 147 18.13 1.42 1.32
C THR A 147 18.66 2.50 0.38
N ARG A 148 19.94 2.85 0.54
CA ARG A 148 20.59 3.81 -0.38
C ARG A 148 20.59 3.31 -1.82
N GLN A 149 20.70 1.98 -2.01
CA GLN A 149 20.64 1.37 -3.33
C GLN A 149 19.27 1.58 -4.00
N GLN A 150 18.17 1.38 -3.26
CA GLN A 150 16.82 1.66 -3.76
C GLN A 150 16.65 3.12 -4.14
N GLY A 151 17.04 4.03 -3.24
CA GLY A 151 16.94 5.47 -3.48
C GLY A 151 17.74 5.97 -4.67
N ALA A 152 18.84 5.30 -5.03
CA ALA A 152 19.62 5.65 -6.22
C ALA A 152 18.86 5.39 -7.53
N ALA A 153 17.97 4.39 -7.55
CA ALA A 153 17.14 4.05 -8.70
C ALA A 153 15.83 4.88 -8.78
N MET A 154 15.48 5.58 -7.69
CA MET A 154 14.24 6.35 -7.59
C MET A 154 14.44 7.83 -7.93
N ARG A 155 13.45 8.42 -8.59
CA ARG A 155 13.43 9.87 -8.85
C ARG A 155 12.83 10.61 -7.65
N LEU A 156 13.66 10.85 -6.63
CA LEU A 156 13.26 11.55 -5.42
C LEU A 156 13.81 12.98 -5.41
N SER A 157 13.02 13.93 -4.91
CA SER A 157 13.46 15.29 -4.67
C SER A 157 14.48 15.36 -3.53
N GLU A 158 15.24 16.44 -3.46
CA GLU A 158 16.19 16.67 -2.36
C GLU A 158 15.48 16.68 -0.99
N THR A 159 14.30 17.30 -0.92
CA THR A 159 13.49 17.34 0.31
C THR A 159 13.07 15.94 0.76
N GLN A 160 12.63 15.10 -0.15
CA GLN A 160 12.29 13.71 0.18
C GLN A 160 13.52 12.96 0.71
N ARG A 161 14.67 13.08 0.02
CA ARG A 161 15.92 12.42 0.43
C ARG A 161 16.39 12.83 1.82
N GLN A 162 16.14 14.05 2.25
CA GLN A 162 16.51 14.55 3.59
C GLN A 162 15.64 13.97 4.71
N HIS A 163 14.42 13.54 4.41
CA HIS A 163 13.46 13.05 5.40
C HIS A 163 13.39 11.53 5.51
N ILE A 164 14.03 10.79 4.59
CA ILE A 164 14.05 9.32 4.58
C ILE A 164 15.03 8.78 5.63
N ASP A 165 14.62 7.74 6.33
CA ASP A 165 15.47 6.96 7.21
C ASP A 165 16.24 5.91 6.40
N TRP A 166 17.41 6.30 5.92
CA TRP A 166 18.26 5.45 5.09
C TRP A 166 18.84 4.27 5.87
N ARG A 167 18.81 3.08 5.27
CA ARG A 167 19.47 1.88 5.77
C ARG A 167 20.55 1.42 4.80
N ASP A 168 21.57 0.75 5.33
CA ASP A 168 22.64 0.18 4.50
C ASP A 168 22.27 -1.21 3.98
N GLU A 169 21.41 -1.93 4.69
CA GLU A 169 20.94 -3.28 4.37
C GLU A 169 19.42 -3.38 4.46
N ASP A 170 18.87 -4.35 3.74
CA ASP A 170 17.42 -4.58 3.67
C ASP A 170 16.81 -5.13 4.97
N GLY A 171 17.59 -5.73 5.85
CA GLY A 171 17.09 -6.41 7.04
C GLY A 171 16.35 -7.72 6.73
N PRO A 172 15.70 -8.34 7.73
CA PRO A 172 15.00 -9.61 7.55
C PRO A 172 13.77 -9.48 6.65
N GLU A 173 13.46 -10.56 5.91
CA GLU A 173 12.25 -10.62 5.10
C GLU A 173 10.98 -10.56 5.96
N PRO A 174 9.88 -9.97 5.44
CA PRO A 174 8.60 -10.00 6.13
C PRO A 174 8.05 -11.42 6.21
N GLY A 175 7.65 -11.86 7.40
CA GLY A 175 7.15 -13.22 7.63
C GLY A 175 8.23 -14.31 7.65
N GLY A 176 9.49 -13.92 7.74
CA GLY A 176 10.61 -14.81 8.01
C GLY A 176 10.86 -14.92 9.51
N GLY A 177 10.28 -15.90 10.16
CA GLY A 177 10.56 -16.32 11.51
C GLY A 177 10.96 -17.77 11.52
#